data_e0fc0ac4e049b85355d61bce3792135b
#
_entry.id   e0fc0ac4e049b85355d61bce3792135b
#
_cell.length_a   1.000
_cell.length_b   1.000
_cell.length_c   1.000
_cell.angle_alpha   90.00
_cell.angle_beta   90.00
_cell.angle_gamma   90.00
#
_symmetry.space_group_name_H-M   'P 1'
#
loop_
_entity.id
_entity.type
_entity.pdbx_description
1 polymer ?
#
loop_
_entity_poly.entity_id
_entity_poly.type
_entity_poly.pdbx_seq_one_letter_code
_entity_poly.pdbx_strand_id
1 'polypeptide(L)'
;SNNPPNDRRFVQSAGPFILKPGAVNNITVGVAWARAQGGDPFESVEVLRKADDKAQALFENCFKVLEGPHSPDLSIQELENELILFLSNSTSSNNYQEGYEEFDPFISADDPNADKYYRFQGYQVFQLRDDAVSISELNDPTQARLVAQCDIEDDIDRIINFEFDDDLQASIPVEKVDGSNVGIQHS
;
A
#
# COMPACT_ATOMS: atom_id res chain seq x y z
N SER A 1 -7.72 -21.58 32.60
CA SER A 1 -6.44 -22.14 33.05
C SER A 1 -5.79 -21.19 34.04
N ASN A 2 -5.56 -21.69 35.27
CA ASN A 2 -5.01 -20.89 36.39
C ASN A 2 -3.47 -20.84 36.34
N ASN A 3 -2.90 -20.53 35.21
CA ASN A 3 -1.45 -20.39 35.07
C ASN A 3 -1.03 -18.98 35.53
N PRO A 4 -0.21 -18.83 36.57
CA PRO A 4 0.26 -17.54 37.03
C PRO A 4 1.08 -16.84 35.94
N PRO A 5 1.09 -15.50 35.89
CA PRO A 5 1.94 -14.76 35.01
C PRO A 5 3.41 -15.15 35.24
N ASN A 6 4.08 -15.63 34.19
CA ASN A 6 5.49 -16.01 34.26
C ASN A 6 6.09 -15.95 32.84
N ASP A 7 7.42 -15.94 32.76
CA ASP A 7 8.13 -16.04 31.49
C ASP A 7 7.73 -17.33 30.76
N ARG A 8 7.39 -17.22 29.47
CA ARG A 8 7.00 -18.33 28.63
C ARG A 8 8.06 -18.57 27.56
N ARG A 9 8.48 -19.81 27.43
CA ARG A 9 9.48 -20.21 26.45
C ARG A 9 8.92 -21.34 25.61
N PHE A 10 9.27 -21.35 24.35
CA PHE A 10 8.94 -22.41 23.41
C PHE A 10 10.18 -22.75 22.57
N VAL A 11 10.15 -23.91 21.96
CA VAL A 11 11.17 -24.37 21.03
C VAL A 11 10.48 -24.64 19.70
N GLN A 12 11.03 -24.12 18.64
CA GLN A 12 10.59 -24.36 17.27
C GLN A 12 11.73 -24.97 16.48
N SER A 13 11.43 -25.94 15.62
CA SER A 13 12.42 -26.60 14.76
C SER A 13 11.96 -26.56 13.31
N ALA A 14 12.91 -26.40 12.40
CA ALA A 14 12.71 -26.53 10.96
C ALA A 14 13.42 -27.78 10.45
N GLY A 15 12.78 -28.53 9.55
CA GLY A 15 13.36 -29.74 9.00
C GLY A 15 12.42 -30.95 9.10
N PRO A 16 12.89 -32.16 8.72
CA PRO A 16 14.27 -32.52 8.40
C PRO A 16 14.70 -32.07 6.99
N PHE A 17 15.98 -31.73 6.83
CA PHE A 17 16.57 -31.45 5.52
C PHE A 17 17.97 -32.08 5.42
N ILE A 18 18.42 -32.35 4.21
CA ILE A 18 19.74 -32.90 3.92
C ILE A 18 20.65 -31.79 3.40
N LEU A 19 21.73 -31.51 4.14
CA LEU A 19 22.76 -30.59 3.71
C LEU A 19 23.91 -31.36 3.06
N LYS A 20 24.10 -31.19 1.75
CA LYS A 20 25.22 -31.79 1.02
C LYS A 20 26.50 -30.99 1.27
N PRO A 21 27.69 -31.62 1.16
CA PRO A 21 28.96 -30.89 1.29
C PRO A 21 29.04 -29.70 0.33
N GLY A 22 29.34 -28.51 0.85
CA GLY A 22 29.39 -27.26 0.10
C GLY A 22 28.05 -26.58 -0.20
N ALA A 23 26.92 -27.19 0.21
CA ALA A 23 25.61 -26.57 0.09
C ALA A 23 25.36 -25.61 1.26
N VAL A 24 24.60 -24.54 0.97
CA VAL A 24 24.11 -23.57 1.95
C VAL A 24 22.60 -23.69 2.02
N ASN A 25 22.05 -23.67 3.21
CA ASN A 25 20.62 -23.57 3.44
C ASN A 25 20.32 -22.34 4.29
N ASN A 26 19.37 -21.53 3.85
CA ASN A 26 18.96 -20.34 4.58
C ASN A 26 17.61 -20.63 5.26
N ILE A 27 17.53 -20.37 6.55
CA ILE A 27 16.29 -20.48 7.33
C ILE A 27 15.90 -19.07 7.76
N THR A 28 14.74 -18.62 7.29
CA THR A 28 14.18 -17.35 7.70
C THR A 28 13.23 -17.57 8.88
N VAL A 29 13.38 -16.76 9.91
CA VAL A 29 12.51 -16.79 11.09
C VAL A 29 11.83 -15.44 11.22
N GLY A 30 10.51 -15.45 11.27
CA GLY A 30 9.68 -14.29 11.57
C GLY A 30 9.15 -14.35 13.00
N VAL A 31 8.93 -13.19 13.61
CA VAL A 31 8.23 -13.06 14.88
C VAL A 31 7.05 -12.12 14.67
N ALA A 32 5.86 -12.67 14.59
CA ALA A 32 4.64 -11.90 14.54
C ALA A 32 4.21 -11.49 15.96
N TRP A 33 3.78 -10.25 16.11
CA TRP A 33 3.20 -9.75 17.35
C TRP A 33 1.91 -8.98 17.03
N ALA A 34 0.86 -9.24 17.79
CA ALA A 34 -0.38 -8.50 17.70
C ALA A 34 -1.15 -8.57 19.03
N ARG A 35 -1.94 -7.53 19.29
CA ARG A 35 -2.79 -7.43 20.47
C ARG A 35 -4.12 -6.79 20.11
N ALA A 36 -5.23 -7.36 20.58
CA ALA A 36 -6.52 -6.72 20.51
C ALA A 36 -6.58 -5.53 21.48
N GLN A 37 -7.25 -4.46 21.09
CA GLN A 37 -7.40 -3.25 21.92
C GLN A 37 -8.44 -3.43 23.04
N GLY A 38 -9.28 -4.45 22.98
CA GLY A 38 -10.29 -4.77 23.98
C GLY A 38 -10.71 -6.23 23.89
N GLY A 39 -11.72 -6.61 24.66
CA GLY A 39 -12.28 -7.96 24.67
C GLY A 39 -11.56 -8.95 25.58
N ASP A 40 -11.79 -10.22 25.35
CA ASP A 40 -11.16 -11.28 26.11
C ASP A 40 -9.75 -11.63 25.57
N PRO A 41 -8.93 -12.41 26.31
CA PRO A 41 -7.59 -12.78 25.85
C PRO A 41 -7.56 -13.57 24.53
N PHE A 42 -8.66 -14.21 24.14
CA PHE A 42 -8.75 -14.97 22.88
C PHE A 42 -8.86 -14.07 21.65
N GLU A 43 -9.39 -12.87 21.78
CA GLU A 43 -9.40 -11.89 20.68
C GLU A 43 -7.98 -11.53 20.25
N SER A 44 -7.05 -11.40 21.20
CA SER A 44 -5.64 -11.18 20.85
C SER A 44 -5.02 -12.36 20.10
N VAL A 45 -5.48 -13.59 20.34
CA VAL A 45 -5.04 -14.77 19.58
C VAL A 45 -5.56 -14.72 18.15
N GLU A 46 -6.79 -14.28 17.93
CA GLU A 46 -7.35 -14.14 16.57
C GLU A 46 -6.63 -13.02 15.78
N VAL A 47 -6.33 -11.90 16.43
CA VAL A 47 -5.57 -10.81 15.80
C VAL A 47 -4.14 -11.29 15.50
N LEU A 48 -3.51 -12.04 16.39
CA LEU A 48 -2.19 -12.62 16.17
C LEU A 48 -2.20 -13.61 15.00
N ARG A 49 -3.23 -14.45 14.87
CA ARG A 49 -3.36 -15.39 13.74
C ARG A 49 -3.43 -14.63 12.40
N LYS A 50 -4.21 -13.55 12.33
CA LYS A 50 -4.25 -12.71 11.13
C LYS A 50 -2.89 -12.04 10.82
N ALA A 51 -2.14 -11.65 11.84
CA ALA A 51 -0.81 -11.10 11.66
C ALA A 51 0.20 -12.15 11.16
N ASP A 52 0.06 -13.41 11.64
CA ASP A 52 0.87 -14.54 11.20
C ASP A 52 0.57 -14.90 9.73
N ASP A 53 -0.71 -14.96 9.35
CA ASP A 53 -1.13 -15.18 7.95
C ASP A 53 -0.55 -14.13 7.01
N LYS A 54 -0.52 -12.84 7.42
CA LYS A 54 0.13 -11.77 6.66
C LYS A 54 1.64 -11.95 6.55
N ALA A 55 2.30 -12.33 7.64
CA ALA A 55 3.73 -12.60 7.63
C ALA A 55 4.07 -13.79 6.71
N GLN A 56 3.24 -14.83 6.70
CA GLN A 56 3.38 -15.98 5.81
C GLN A 56 3.19 -15.56 4.34
N ALA A 57 2.17 -14.77 4.04
CA ALA A 57 1.94 -14.25 2.69
C ALA A 57 3.12 -13.39 2.20
N LEU A 58 3.69 -12.55 3.06
CA LEU A 58 4.88 -11.76 2.73
C LEU A 58 6.08 -12.66 2.39
N PHE A 59 6.30 -13.72 3.16
CA PHE A 59 7.36 -14.70 2.89
C PHE A 59 7.14 -15.43 1.56
N GLU A 60 5.92 -15.89 1.28
CA GLU A 60 5.56 -16.59 0.04
C GLU A 60 5.75 -15.71 -1.20
N ASN A 61 5.57 -14.41 -1.05
CA ASN A 61 5.84 -13.41 -2.10
C ASN A 61 7.29 -12.88 -2.09
N CYS A 62 8.23 -13.65 -1.52
CA CYS A 62 9.65 -13.30 -1.48
C CYS A 62 9.94 -11.91 -0.88
N PHE A 63 9.15 -11.49 0.11
CA PHE A 63 9.20 -10.17 0.73
C PHE A 63 8.96 -9.01 -0.24
N LYS A 64 8.27 -9.26 -1.35
CA LYS A 64 7.87 -8.21 -2.26
C LYS A 64 6.85 -7.30 -1.55
N VAL A 65 7.22 -6.05 -1.38
CA VAL A 65 6.33 -4.99 -0.91
C VAL A 65 5.61 -4.41 -2.13
N LEU A 66 4.36 -3.98 -1.96
CA LEU A 66 3.63 -3.29 -3.02
C LEU A 66 4.41 -2.06 -3.48
N GLU A 67 4.54 -1.95 -4.79
CA GLU A 67 5.23 -0.85 -5.45
C GLU A 67 4.19 -0.07 -6.27
N GLY A 68 3.70 1.03 -5.79
CA GLY A 68 2.71 1.81 -6.52
C GLY A 68 3.09 2.12 -7.98
N PRO A 69 2.21 2.75 -8.75
CA PRO A 69 2.53 3.12 -10.13
C PRO A 69 3.69 4.10 -10.16
N HIS A 70 4.61 3.90 -11.09
CA HIS A 70 5.70 4.85 -11.30
C HIS A 70 5.14 6.21 -11.70
N SER A 71 5.75 7.28 -11.20
CA SER A 71 5.43 8.63 -11.62
C SER A 71 5.67 8.79 -13.12
N PRO A 72 4.83 9.53 -13.82
CA PRO A 72 5.05 9.83 -15.23
C PRO A 72 6.26 10.75 -15.42
N ASP A 73 6.87 10.66 -16.59
CA ASP A 73 7.83 11.65 -17.06
C ASP A 73 7.10 12.97 -17.35
N LEU A 74 7.57 14.07 -16.78
CA LEU A 74 6.99 15.39 -16.95
C LEU A 74 7.84 16.24 -17.91
N SER A 75 7.24 16.69 -19.00
CA SER A 75 7.80 17.71 -19.88
C SER A 75 6.98 18.99 -19.77
N ILE A 76 7.65 20.13 -19.72
CA ILE A 76 7.02 21.43 -19.54
C ILE A 76 7.33 22.29 -20.75
N GLN A 77 6.31 22.87 -21.36
CA GLN A 77 6.44 23.91 -22.37
C GLN A 77 5.93 25.22 -21.80
N GLU A 78 6.80 26.18 -21.72
CA GLU A 78 6.47 27.54 -21.28
C GLU A 78 5.85 28.36 -22.43
N LEU A 79 4.74 29.01 -22.15
CA LEU A 79 4.12 30.02 -22.94
C LEU A 79 4.16 31.37 -22.17
N GLU A 80 3.76 32.45 -22.80
CA GLU A 80 3.91 33.80 -22.23
C GLU A 80 3.27 33.96 -20.83
N ASN A 81 2.09 33.35 -20.59
CA ASN A 81 1.37 33.39 -19.32
C ASN A 81 0.82 32.02 -18.87
N GLU A 82 1.23 30.96 -19.55
CA GLU A 82 0.70 29.62 -19.34
C GLU A 82 1.83 28.59 -19.38
N LEU A 83 1.63 27.47 -18.74
CA LEU A 83 2.48 26.28 -18.82
C LEU A 83 1.68 25.14 -19.42
N ILE A 84 2.23 24.49 -20.42
CA ILE A 84 1.68 23.23 -20.92
C ILE A 84 2.51 22.11 -20.29
N LEU A 85 1.83 21.19 -19.59
CA LEU A 85 2.43 20.03 -18.95
C LEU A 85 2.10 18.79 -19.78
N PHE A 86 3.13 18.06 -20.20
CA PHE A 86 2.98 16.77 -20.86
C PHE A 86 3.39 15.68 -19.87
N LEU A 87 2.48 14.77 -19.60
CA LEU A 87 2.72 13.57 -18.82
C LEU A 87 2.87 12.38 -19.76
N SER A 88 3.91 11.59 -19.59
CA SER A 88 4.14 10.40 -20.40
C SER A 88 4.71 9.27 -19.56
N ASN A 89 4.34 8.04 -19.87
CA ASN A 89 4.90 6.86 -19.23
C ASN A 89 5.83 6.14 -20.21
N SER A 90 7.10 6.01 -19.84
CA SER A 90 8.07 5.30 -20.66
C SER A 90 7.72 3.81 -20.76
N THR A 91 8.22 3.12 -21.80
CA THR A 91 7.99 1.66 -21.99
C THR A 91 8.57 0.80 -20.88
N SER A 92 9.46 1.35 -20.05
CA SER A 92 10.02 0.68 -18.87
C SER A 92 9.26 0.95 -17.59
N SER A 93 8.27 1.84 -17.60
CA SER A 93 7.41 2.14 -16.47
C SER A 93 6.46 0.97 -16.21
N ASN A 94 6.21 0.65 -14.93
CA ASN A 94 5.17 -0.31 -14.57
C ASN A 94 3.76 0.23 -14.87
N ASN A 95 3.65 1.55 -15.13
CA ASN A 95 2.42 2.22 -15.54
C ASN A 95 2.43 2.61 -17.04
N TYR A 96 3.16 1.85 -17.87
CA TYR A 96 3.14 2.09 -19.32
C TYR A 96 1.71 1.94 -19.88
N GLN A 97 1.27 2.92 -20.65
CA GLN A 97 -0.09 3.03 -21.19
C GLN A 97 -1.18 3.00 -20.09
N GLU A 98 -0.86 3.50 -18.89
CA GLU A 98 -1.79 3.53 -17.75
C GLU A 98 -2.27 2.13 -17.31
N GLY A 99 -1.47 1.12 -17.61
CA GLY A 99 -1.79 -0.29 -17.39
C GLY A 99 -1.26 -0.85 -16.07
N TYR A 100 -0.99 -0.01 -15.07
CA TYR A 100 -0.54 -0.51 -13.77
C TYR A 100 -1.59 -1.40 -13.12
N GLU A 101 -1.16 -2.60 -12.75
CA GLU A 101 -1.93 -3.54 -11.95
C GLU A 101 -0.99 -4.30 -11.02
N GLU A 102 -1.29 -4.35 -9.72
CA GLU A 102 -0.49 -5.06 -8.74
C GLU A 102 -1.36 -5.88 -7.80
N PHE A 103 -1.01 -7.15 -7.65
CA PHE A 103 -1.69 -8.07 -6.74
C PHE A 103 -1.29 -7.83 -5.30
N ASP A 104 -2.27 -7.67 -4.41
CA ASP A 104 -2.06 -7.56 -2.96
C ASP A 104 -2.36 -8.91 -2.27
N PRO A 105 -1.32 -9.64 -1.85
CA PRO A 105 -1.50 -10.90 -1.14
C PRO A 105 -2.09 -10.73 0.28
N PHE A 106 -2.11 -9.49 0.81
CA PHE A 106 -2.58 -9.20 2.15
C PHE A 106 -4.10 -8.97 2.23
N ILE A 107 -4.76 -8.77 1.08
CA ILE A 107 -6.21 -8.72 1.04
C ILE A 107 -6.76 -10.11 1.34
N SER A 108 -7.57 -10.20 2.40
CA SER A 108 -8.10 -11.46 2.91
C SER A 108 -8.77 -12.31 1.83
N ALA A 109 -8.48 -13.59 1.84
CA ALA A 109 -9.19 -14.57 1.00
C ALA A 109 -10.61 -14.89 1.53
N ASP A 110 -10.97 -14.39 2.71
CA ASP A 110 -12.25 -14.68 3.37
C ASP A 110 -13.43 -13.99 2.68
N ASP A 111 -13.16 -12.90 1.93
CA ASP A 111 -14.16 -12.27 1.07
C ASP A 111 -13.95 -12.68 -0.39
N PRO A 112 -14.80 -13.55 -0.94
CA PRO A 112 -14.69 -13.99 -2.33
C PRO A 112 -14.95 -12.88 -3.36
N ASN A 113 -15.52 -11.74 -2.94
CA ASN A 113 -15.83 -10.60 -3.80
C ASN A 113 -14.78 -9.48 -3.67
N ALA A 114 -13.81 -9.59 -2.76
CA ALA A 114 -12.76 -8.59 -2.62
C ALA A 114 -11.87 -8.59 -3.85
N ASP A 115 -11.72 -7.43 -4.47
CA ASP A 115 -10.70 -7.24 -5.48
C ASP A 115 -9.32 -7.23 -4.80
N LYS A 116 -8.41 -8.05 -5.29
CA LYS A 116 -7.07 -8.22 -4.76
C LYS A 116 -6.02 -7.46 -5.55
N TYR A 117 -6.45 -6.61 -6.46
CA TYR A 117 -5.55 -5.88 -7.32
C TYR A 117 -5.71 -4.38 -7.10
N TYR A 118 -4.58 -3.71 -6.94
CA TYR A 118 -4.51 -2.27 -7.12
C TYR A 118 -4.34 -1.96 -8.60
N ARG A 119 -5.10 -0.99 -9.09
CA ARG A 119 -5.04 -0.53 -10.48
C ARG A 119 -4.82 0.97 -10.52
N PHE A 120 -4.22 1.41 -11.61
CA PHE A 120 -4.10 2.82 -11.89
C PHE A 120 -5.49 3.46 -11.98
N GLN A 121 -5.65 4.62 -11.35
CA GLN A 121 -6.92 5.33 -11.32
C GLN A 121 -6.84 6.73 -11.92
N GLY A 122 -5.65 7.32 -12.00
CA GLY A 122 -5.53 8.66 -12.57
C GLY A 122 -4.30 9.41 -12.11
N TYR A 123 -4.26 10.69 -12.45
CA TYR A 123 -3.18 11.61 -12.10
C TYR A 123 -3.69 12.75 -11.24
N GLN A 124 -2.89 13.13 -10.27
CA GLN A 124 -3.00 14.39 -9.55
C GLN A 124 -1.75 15.22 -9.78
N VAL A 125 -1.92 16.48 -10.12
CA VAL A 125 -0.82 17.42 -10.32
C VAL A 125 -0.87 18.46 -9.22
N PHE A 126 0.21 18.55 -8.46
CA PHE A 126 0.34 19.50 -7.36
C PHE A 126 1.35 20.57 -7.70
N GLN A 127 1.00 21.81 -7.38
CA GLN A 127 1.96 22.91 -7.31
C GLN A 127 2.52 22.97 -5.89
N LEU A 128 3.82 22.80 -5.74
CA LEU A 128 4.51 22.86 -4.46
C LEU A 128 5.00 24.28 -4.18
N ARG A 129 5.08 24.64 -2.90
CA ARG A 129 5.65 25.92 -2.46
C ARG A 129 7.13 26.02 -2.82
N ASP A 130 7.88 24.96 -2.59
CA ASP A 130 9.31 24.83 -2.87
C ASP A 130 9.70 23.36 -3.05
N ASP A 131 10.96 23.08 -3.32
CA ASP A 131 11.51 21.76 -3.58
C ASP A 131 11.76 20.91 -2.32
N ALA A 132 11.54 21.46 -1.13
CA ALA A 132 11.67 20.76 0.15
C ALA A 132 10.36 20.06 0.57
N VAL A 133 9.23 20.34 -0.09
CA VAL A 133 7.93 19.77 0.22
C VAL A 133 7.91 18.28 -0.08
N SER A 134 7.56 17.48 0.93
CA SER A 134 7.48 16.02 0.84
C SER A 134 6.09 15.52 0.45
N ILE A 135 5.99 14.25 0.01
CA ILE A 135 4.70 13.62 -0.33
C ILE A 135 3.71 13.62 0.84
N SER A 136 4.19 13.51 2.07
CA SER A 136 3.33 13.55 3.27
C SER A 136 2.68 14.92 3.51
N GLU A 137 3.19 15.98 2.88
CA GLU A 137 2.72 17.36 3.04
C GLU A 137 1.80 17.82 1.89
N LEU A 138 1.50 16.94 0.92
CA LEU A 138 0.64 17.29 -0.22
C LEU A 138 -0.78 17.73 0.19
N ASN A 139 -1.25 17.28 1.36
CA ASN A 139 -2.56 17.67 1.89
C ASN A 139 -2.52 18.93 2.76
N ASP A 140 -1.33 19.50 3.01
CA ASP A 140 -1.19 20.79 3.70
C ASP A 140 -1.32 21.95 2.70
N PRO A 141 -2.40 22.75 2.75
CA PRO A 141 -2.64 23.82 1.79
C PRO A 141 -1.60 24.95 1.87
N THR A 142 -0.76 24.96 2.91
CA THR A 142 0.35 25.92 3.02
C THR A 142 1.60 25.45 2.27
N GLN A 143 1.69 24.18 1.95
CA GLN A 143 2.83 23.55 1.31
C GLN A 143 2.57 23.15 -0.14
N ALA A 144 1.35 22.68 -0.44
CA ALA A 144 0.98 22.19 -1.75
C ALA A 144 -0.44 22.60 -2.15
N ARG A 145 -0.68 22.69 -3.43
CA ARG A 145 -2.00 22.97 -4.01
C ARG A 145 -2.25 22.02 -5.17
N LEU A 146 -3.35 21.26 -5.11
CA LEU A 146 -3.84 20.50 -6.24
C LEU A 146 -4.26 21.47 -7.36
N VAL A 147 -3.64 21.36 -8.52
CA VAL A 147 -3.89 22.25 -9.68
C VAL A 147 -4.62 21.56 -10.81
N ALA A 148 -4.46 20.23 -10.94
CA ALA A 148 -5.19 19.44 -11.90
C ALA A 148 -5.38 18.01 -11.37
N GLN A 149 -6.48 17.39 -11.76
CA GLN A 149 -6.77 15.99 -11.50
C GLN A 149 -7.51 15.42 -12.71
N CYS A 150 -7.16 14.22 -13.10
CA CYS A 150 -7.90 13.43 -14.07
C CYS A 150 -7.84 11.96 -13.67
N ASP A 151 -8.91 11.25 -13.91
CA ASP A 151 -9.06 9.83 -13.61
C ASP A 151 -9.54 9.05 -14.82
N ILE A 152 -9.37 7.75 -14.81
CA ILE A 152 -9.91 6.87 -15.86
C ILE A 152 -11.43 6.77 -15.71
N GLU A 153 -12.11 6.38 -16.78
CA GLU A 153 -13.55 6.14 -16.79
C GLU A 153 -13.83 4.66 -16.51
N ASP A 154 -14.06 4.31 -15.24
CA ASP A 154 -14.23 2.91 -14.78
C ASP A 154 -15.28 2.73 -13.67
N ASP A 155 -16.16 3.71 -13.47
CA ASP A 155 -17.17 3.77 -12.40
C ASP A 155 -16.61 3.90 -10.97
N ILE A 156 -15.28 4.15 -10.81
CA ILE A 156 -14.66 4.44 -9.52
C ILE A 156 -14.35 5.94 -9.48
N ASP A 157 -15.14 6.69 -8.73
CA ASP A 157 -14.97 8.13 -8.56
C ASP A 157 -14.27 8.51 -7.25
N ARG A 158 -14.20 7.60 -6.27
CA ARG A 158 -13.59 7.87 -4.97
C ARG A 158 -12.61 6.82 -4.54
N ILE A 159 -11.49 7.28 -4.02
CA ILE A 159 -10.51 6.42 -3.35
C ILE A 159 -10.56 6.71 -1.86
N ILE A 160 -10.91 5.67 -1.10
CA ILE A 160 -11.00 5.74 0.37
C ILE A 160 -9.92 4.83 0.94
N ASN A 161 -9.14 5.34 1.87
CA ASN A 161 -8.19 4.55 2.65
C ASN A 161 -8.54 4.62 4.13
N PHE A 162 -8.15 3.60 4.89
CA PHE A 162 -8.35 3.58 6.34
C PHE A 162 -7.08 4.09 7.02
N GLU A 163 -7.23 5.13 7.82
CA GLU A 163 -6.15 5.70 8.62
C GLU A 163 -6.48 5.57 10.10
N PHE A 164 -5.44 5.33 10.90
CA PHE A 164 -5.61 5.26 12.34
C PHE A 164 -5.72 6.68 12.92
N ASP A 165 -6.81 6.92 13.63
CA ASP A 165 -7.07 8.16 14.36
C ASP A 165 -6.70 7.96 15.82
N ASP A 166 -5.73 8.74 16.30
CA ASP A 166 -5.23 8.63 17.67
C ASP A 166 -6.26 9.10 18.72
N ASP A 167 -7.13 10.03 18.37
CA ASP A 167 -8.15 10.54 19.29
C ASP A 167 -9.30 9.55 19.46
N LEU A 168 -9.70 8.91 18.36
CA LEU A 168 -10.76 7.91 18.34
C LEU A 168 -10.23 6.50 18.66
N GLN A 169 -8.91 6.29 18.67
CA GLN A 169 -8.27 4.98 18.82
C GLN A 169 -8.84 3.91 17.88
N ALA A 170 -9.16 4.31 16.66
CA ALA A 170 -9.81 3.47 15.65
C ALA A 170 -9.30 3.82 14.24
N SER A 171 -9.34 2.84 13.34
CA SER A 171 -9.15 3.11 11.92
C SER A 171 -10.44 3.68 11.34
N ILE A 172 -10.38 4.88 10.79
CA ILE A 172 -11.48 5.59 10.16
C ILE A 172 -11.28 5.64 8.64
N PRO A 173 -12.35 5.59 7.84
CA PRO A 173 -12.25 5.80 6.41
C PRO A 173 -11.93 7.28 6.13
N VAL A 174 -10.87 7.52 5.36
CA VAL A 174 -10.46 8.84 4.91
C VAL A 174 -10.50 8.86 3.39
N GLU A 175 -11.27 9.78 2.83
CA GLU A 175 -11.30 10.01 1.39
C GLU A 175 -9.96 10.63 0.96
N LYS A 176 -9.29 9.97 0.03
CA LYS A 176 -7.99 10.38 -0.49
C LYS A 176 -8.11 11.08 -1.85
N VAL A 177 -9.05 10.65 -2.64
CA VAL A 177 -9.30 11.19 -3.96
C VAL A 177 -10.82 11.23 -4.17
N ASP A 178 -11.31 12.36 -4.66
CA ASP A 178 -12.65 12.56 -5.20
C ASP A 178 -12.47 12.90 -6.68
N GLY A 179 -12.67 11.91 -7.54
CA GLY A 179 -12.47 11.96 -8.97
C GLY A 179 -13.73 12.40 -9.71
N SER A 180 -13.59 12.66 -10.99
CA SER A 180 -14.72 13.05 -11.85
C SER A 180 -15.23 11.93 -12.77
N ASN A 181 -14.47 10.83 -12.86
CA ASN A 181 -14.77 9.66 -13.69
C ASN A 181 -15.12 10.00 -15.16
N VAL A 182 -14.36 10.95 -15.72
CA VAL A 182 -14.60 11.49 -17.09
C VAL A 182 -13.60 11.04 -18.12
N GLY A 183 -12.65 10.21 -17.71
CA GLY A 183 -11.57 9.72 -18.56
C GLY A 183 -10.39 10.70 -18.71
N ILE A 184 -9.25 10.14 -19.10
CA ILE A 184 -8.04 10.88 -19.39
C ILE A 184 -8.03 11.22 -20.88
N GLN A 185 -7.83 12.49 -21.21
CA GLN A 185 -7.72 12.92 -22.60
C GLN A 185 -6.26 12.82 -23.05
N HIS A 186 -6.01 11.97 -24.03
CA HIS A 186 -4.72 11.85 -24.69
C HIS A 186 -4.64 12.78 -25.90
N SER A 187 -3.53 13.49 -26.06
CA SER A 187 -3.26 14.43 -27.16
C SER A 187 -2.23 13.87 -28.15
#